data_5e91504029682f733e5c7cac70b960b7
#
_entry.id   5e91504029682f733e5c7cac70b960b7
#
_cell.length_a   1.000
_cell.length_b   1.000
_cell.length_c   1.000
_cell.angle_alpha   90.00
_cell.angle_beta   90.00
_cell.angle_gamma   90.00
#
_symmetry.space_group_name_H-M   'P 1'
#
loop_
_entity.id
_entity.type
_entity.pdbx_description
1 polymer ?
#
loop_
_entity_poly.entity_id
_entity_poly.type
_entity_poly.pdbx_seq_one_letter_code
_entity_poly.pdbx_strand_id
1 'polypeptide(L)'
;MRNAERGAAQRLDGRDLRIGIVRARFNAELTDSVAQACSAELLALGVAPADITEISVPGALEIGAALNALADADEHDALVAVGCVIRGETYHFELVANESAAAVTRVGIDHGIAIANAILTCDTPAQASARAEEKGRDAARVAVEMANLLDELS
;
A
#
# COMPACT_ATOMS: atom_id res chain seq x y z
N MET A 1 15.89 0.09 2.62
CA MET A 1 16.02 -1.38 2.66
C MET A 1 16.09 -2.04 1.28
N ARG A 2 16.47 -1.27 0.27
CA ARG A 2 16.48 -1.75 -1.12
C ARG A 2 17.37 -2.97 -1.33
N ASN A 3 18.49 -3.08 -0.60
CA ASN A 3 19.43 -4.18 -0.73
C ASN A 3 19.27 -5.24 0.37
N ALA A 4 18.20 -5.17 1.15
CA ALA A 4 17.93 -6.17 2.17
C ALA A 4 17.53 -7.49 1.52
N GLU A 5 18.00 -8.58 2.10
CA GLU A 5 17.59 -9.91 1.67
C GLU A 5 16.11 -10.12 2.01
N ARG A 6 15.38 -10.65 1.06
CA ARG A 6 13.96 -10.98 1.24
C ARG A 6 13.79 -12.47 1.31
N GLY A 7 12.98 -12.94 2.23
CA GLY A 7 12.56 -14.32 2.22
C GLY A 7 11.71 -14.66 1.01
N ALA A 8 11.43 -15.93 0.81
CA ALA A 8 10.52 -16.37 -0.25
C ALA A 8 9.08 -16.00 0.09
N ALA A 9 8.38 -15.38 -0.85
CA ALA A 9 6.95 -15.08 -0.69
C ALA A 9 6.13 -16.39 -0.76
N GLN A 10 5.06 -16.44 0.02
CA GLN A 10 4.17 -17.60 0.13
C GLN A 10 2.72 -17.15 -0.05
N ARG A 11 1.81 -18.12 -0.27
CA ARG A 11 0.36 -17.85 -0.31
C ARG A 11 -0.02 -16.74 -1.30
N LEU A 12 0.56 -16.78 -2.49
CA LEU A 12 0.37 -15.73 -3.50
C LEU A 12 -0.83 -15.96 -4.42
N ASP A 13 -1.79 -16.76 -4.03
CA ASP A 13 -3.02 -16.97 -4.81
C ASP A 13 -4.03 -15.87 -4.50
N GLY A 14 -4.23 -14.97 -5.47
CA GLY A 14 -5.13 -13.84 -5.32
C GLY A 14 -6.57 -14.09 -5.76
N ARG A 15 -6.91 -15.31 -6.18
CA ARG A 15 -8.27 -15.60 -6.64
C ARG A 15 -9.29 -15.34 -5.53
N ASP A 16 -10.39 -14.69 -5.92
CA ASP A 16 -11.52 -14.35 -5.05
C ASP A 16 -11.20 -13.32 -3.95
N LEU A 17 -9.99 -12.77 -3.90
CA LEU A 17 -9.66 -11.69 -2.98
C LEU A 17 -10.16 -10.34 -3.50
N ARG A 18 -10.66 -9.51 -2.59
CA ARG A 18 -11.09 -8.14 -2.86
C ARG A 18 -10.06 -7.19 -2.24
N ILE A 19 -9.46 -6.36 -3.05
CA ILE A 19 -8.34 -5.50 -2.64
C ILE A 19 -8.71 -4.03 -2.86
N GLY A 20 -8.50 -3.21 -1.84
CA GLY A 20 -8.67 -1.77 -1.93
C GLY A 20 -7.33 -1.05 -1.94
N ILE A 21 -7.15 -0.10 -2.85
CA ILE A 21 -5.95 0.73 -2.95
C ILE A 21 -6.33 2.16 -2.62
N VAL A 22 -5.66 2.75 -1.64
CA VAL A 22 -5.79 4.16 -1.28
C VAL A 22 -4.54 4.89 -1.75
N ARG A 23 -4.71 5.79 -2.73
CA ARG A 23 -3.61 6.50 -3.36
C ARG A 23 -3.64 7.99 -3.01
N ALA A 24 -2.54 8.49 -2.46
CA ALA A 24 -2.36 9.93 -2.24
C ALA A 24 -2.04 10.63 -3.57
N ARG A 25 -2.60 11.82 -3.78
CA ARG A 25 -2.37 12.59 -5.01
C ARG A 25 -1.11 13.43 -5.00
N PHE A 26 -0.56 13.73 -3.83
CA PHE A 26 0.72 14.43 -3.75
C PHE A 26 1.80 13.61 -4.44
N ASN A 27 2.62 14.26 -5.29
CA ASN A 27 3.58 13.58 -6.16
C ASN A 27 2.90 12.57 -7.09
N ALA A 28 1.86 13.01 -7.78
CA ALA A 28 0.94 12.16 -8.53
C ALA A 28 1.60 11.24 -9.56
N GLU A 29 2.62 11.70 -10.26
CA GLU A 29 3.35 10.88 -11.23
C GLU A 29 3.96 9.65 -10.57
N LEU A 30 4.54 9.83 -9.40
CA LEU A 30 5.17 8.75 -8.64
C LEU A 30 4.13 7.82 -8.01
N THR A 31 3.09 8.38 -7.40
CA THR A 31 2.04 7.55 -6.79
C THR A 31 1.23 6.80 -7.84
N ASP A 32 1.02 7.37 -9.02
CA ASP A 32 0.42 6.66 -10.16
C ASP A 32 1.27 5.46 -10.56
N SER A 33 2.58 5.63 -10.66
CA SER A 33 3.49 4.56 -11.03
C SER A 33 3.44 3.40 -10.04
N VAL A 34 3.42 3.72 -8.74
CA VAL A 34 3.30 2.71 -7.68
C VAL A 34 1.95 1.98 -7.78
N ALA A 35 0.86 2.73 -7.91
CA ALA A 35 -0.48 2.15 -7.98
C ALA A 35 -0.68 1.27 -9.22
N GLN A 36 -0.17 1.69 -10.37
CA GLN A 36 -0.24 0.91 -11.60
C GLN A 36 0.54 -0.40 -11.48
N ALA A 37 1.75 -0.34 -10.93
CA ALA A 37 2.55 -1.55 -10.70
C ALA A 37 1.87 -2.50 -9.72
N CYS A 38 1.25 -1.96 -8.68
CA CYS A 38 0.48 -2.74 -7.71
C CYS A 38 -0.71 -3.44 -8.38
N SER A 39 -1.52 -2.70 -9.13
CA SER A 39 -2.68 -3.27 -9.83
C SER A 39 -2.28 -4.34 -10.83
N ALA A 40 -1.22 -4.11 -11.61
CA ALA A 40 -0.73 -5.09 -12.57
C ALA A 40 -0.30 -6.39 -11.88
N GLU A 41 0.39 -6.29 -10.75
CA GLU A 41 0.81 -7.48 -10.00
C GLU A 41 -0.37 -8.20 -9.35
N LEU A 42 -1.35 -7.47 -8.82
CA LEU A 42 -2.57 -8.08 -8.29
C LEU A 42 -3.28 -8.91 -9.36
N LEU A 43 -3.41 -8.38 -10.58
CA LEU A 43 -4.00 -9.12 -11.69
C LEU A 43 -3.17 -10.37 -12.03
N ALA A 44 -1.84 -10.23 -12.05
CA ALA A 44 -0.95 -11.36 -12.32
C ALA A 44 -1.06 -12.46 -11.25
N LEU A 45 -1.39 -12.09 -10.01
CA LEU A 45 -1.59 -13.04 -8.91
C LEU A 45 -2.99 -13.65 -8.89
N GLY A 46 -3.89 -13.22 -9.77
CA GLY A 46 -5.21 -13.81 -9.93
C GLY A 46 -6.36 -13.00 -9.36
N VAL A 47 -6.12 -11.79 -8.86
CA VAL A 47 -7.22 -10.91 -8.40
C VAL A 47 -7.99 -10.43 -9.63
N ALA A 48 -9.32 -10.56 -9.60
CA ALA A 48 -10.15 -10.12 -10.72
C ALA A 48 -10.18 -8.58 -10.82
N PRO A 49 -10.22 -8.01 -12.03
CA PRO A 49 -10.29 -6.55 -12.18
C PRO A 49 -11.44 -5.90 -11.42
N ALA A 50 -12.59 -6.55 -11.37
CA ALA A 50 -13.77 -6.04 -10.65
C ALA A 50 -13.57 -6.04 -9.14
N ASP A 51 -12.61 -6.78 -8.62
CA ASP A 51 -12.31 -6.90 -7.20
C ASP A 51 -11.18 -5.99 -6.74
N ILE A 52 -10.68 -5.13 -7.62
CA ILE A 52 -9.69 -4.10 -7.28
C ILE A 52 -10.40 -2.75 -7.28
N THR A 53 -10.46 -2.12 -6.12
CA THR A 53 -11.03 -0.78 -5.94
C THR A 53 -9.90 0.20 -5.66
N GLU A 54 -9.85 1.32 -6.40
CA GLU A 54 -8.87 2.36 -6.13
C GLU A 54 -9.59 3.66 -5.79
N ILE A 55 -9.20 4.27 -4.68
CA ILE A 55 -9.66 5.61 -4.31
C ILE A 55 -8.46 6.53 -4.11
N SER A 56 -8.66 7.83 -4.26
CA SER A 56 -7.59 8.81 -4.07
C SER A 56 -7.90 9.75 -2.92
N VAL A 57 -6.84 10.18 -2.25
CA VAL A 57 -6.90 11.15 -1.14
C VAL A 57 -5.89 12.28 -1.41
N PRO A 58 -6.02 13.45 -0.75
CA PRO A 58 -5.12 14.57 -1.03
C PRO A 58 -3.64 14.26 -0.80
N GLY A 59 -3.28 13.69 0.33
CA GLY A 59 -1.88 13.44 0.68
C GLY A 59 -1.73 12.25 1.60
N ALA A 60 -0.48 11.96 1.97
CA ALA A 60 -0.17 10.79 2.81
C ALA A 60 -0.85 10.84 4.18
N LEU A 61 -1.02 12.03 4.76
CA LEU A 61 -1.67 12.17 6.07
C LEU A 61 -3.15 11.79 6.06
N GLU A 62 -3.82 11.82 4.90
CA GLU A 62 -5.23 11.48 4.76
C GLU A 62 -5.47 10.00 4.44
N ILE A 63 -4.41 9.26 4.17
CA ILE A 63 -4.50 7.82 3.84
C ILE A 63 -5.13 7.04 4.98
N GLY A 64 -4.72 7.30 6.22
CA GLY A 64 -5.21 6.54 7.38
C GLY A 64 -6.71 6.63 7.55
N ALA A 65 -7.29 7.82 7.37
CA ALA A 65 -8.74 8.00 7.49
C ALA A 65 -9.51 7.19 6.45
N ALA A 66 -9.03 7.17 5.21
CA ALA A 66 -9.66 6.39 4.14
C ALA A 66 -9.52 4.89 4.38
N LEU A 67 -8.33 4.44 4.81
CA LEU A 67 -8.11 3.03 5.16
C LEU A 67 -9.05 2.59 6.28
N ASN A 68 -9.21 3.43 7.31
CA ASN A 68 -10.10 3.12 8.43
C ASN A 68 -11.54 2.96 7.96
N ALA A 69 -12.00 3.85 7.10
CA ALA A 69 -13.36 3.79 6.57
C ALA A 69 -13.58 2.52 5.72
N LEU A 70 -12.61 2.17 4.88
CA LEU A 70 -12.69 0.95 4.05
C LEU A 70 -12.64 -0.31 4.92
N ALA A 71 -11.79 -0.33 5.93
CA ALA A 71 -11.70 -1.47 6.84
C ALA A 71 -13.00 -1.64 7.64
N ASP A 72 -13.57 -0.53 8.09
CA ASP A 72 -14.82 -0.55 8.86
C ASP A 72 -16.01 -1.06 8.03
N ALA A 73 -16.02 -0.78 6.72
CA ALA A 73 -17.05 -1.25 5.81
C ALA A 73 -17.01 -2.77 5.57
N ASP A 74 -15.89 -3.42 5.88
CA ASP A 74 -15.71 -4.88 5.79
C ASP A 74 -16.04 -5.46 4.40
N GLU A 75 -15.59 -4.76 3.36
CA GLU A 75 -15.82 -5.17 1.96
C GLU A 75 -14.54 -5.64 1.26
N HIS A 76 -13.42 -5.65 1.96
CA HIS A 76 -12.12 -5.99 1.39
C HIS A 76 -11.37 -7.03 2.24
N ASP A 77 -10.55 -7.83 1.59
CA ASP A 77 -9.70 -8.82 2.25
C ASP A 77 -8.34 -8.24 2.61
N ALA A 78 -7.89 -7.24 1.86
CA ALA A 78 -6.67 -6.49 2.14
C ALA A 78 -6.76 -5.09 1.54
N LEU A 79 -5.94 -4.19 2.07
CA LEU A 79 -5.83 -2.83 1.58
C LEU A 79 -4.37 -2.52 1.26
N VAL A 80 -4.16 -1.54 0.39
CA VAL A 80 -2.83 -1.04 0.03
C VAL A 80 -2.81 0.47 0.19
N ALA A 81 -1.83 0.97 0.91
CA ALA A 81 -1.60 2.41 1.09
C ALA A 81 -0.51 2.86 0.11
N VAL A 82 -0.84 3.76 -0.80
CA VAL A 82 0.08 4.28 -1.82
C VAL A 82 0.29 5.76 -1.61
N GLY A 83 1.55 6.16 -1.41
CA GLY A 83 1.92 7.56 -1.24
C GLY A 83 3.38 7.76 -1.58
N CYS A 84 3.77 9.03 -1.63
CA CYS A 84 5.17 9.40 -1.85
C CYS A 84 5.48 10.68 -1.09
N VAL A 85 6.36 10.58 -0.11
CA VAL A 85 6.81 11.70 0.72
C VAL A 85 8.28 11.94 0.38
N ILE A 86 8.57 13.17 -0.07
CA ILE A 86 9.92 13.56 -0.45
C ILE A 86 10.40 14.63 0.52
N ARG A 87 11.63 14.48 1.02
CA ARG A 87 12.22 15.40 1.98
C ARG A 87 12.29 16.81 1.43
N GLY A 88 11.76 17.76 2.21
CA GLY A 88 11.91 19.19 1.95
C GLY A 88 12.88 19.83 2.93
N GLU A 89 12.77 21.15 3.10
CA GLU A 89 13.67 21.93 3.95
C GLU A 89 13.29 21.89 5.43
N THR A 90 12.10 21.41 5.76
CA THR A 90 11.56 21.51 7.13
C THR A 90 11.29 20.12 7.72
N TYR A 91 11.01 20.11 9.00
CA TYR A 91 10.65 18.92 9.77
C TYR A 91 9.38 18.24 9.23
N HIS A 92 8.60 18.89 8.40
CA HIS A 92 7.33 18.36 7.89
C HIS A 92 7.46 16.98 7.25
N PHE A 93 8.59 16.71 6.59
CA PHE A 93 8.85 15.39 6.01
C PHE A 93 8.79 14.28 7.07
N GLU A 94 9.48 14.44 8.17
CA GLU A 94 9.51 13.44 9.25
C GLU A 94 8.11 13.23 9.85
N LEU A 95 7.39 14.34 10.06
CA LEU A 95 6.03 14.28 10.58
C LEU A 95 5.12 13.47 9.66
N VAL A 96 5.11 13.78 8.37
CA VAL A 96 4.25 13.10 7.40
C VAL A 96 4.65 11.63 7.27
N ALA A 97 5.94 11.34 7.16
CA ALA A 97 6.44 9.98 7.04
C ALA A 97 6.06 9.14 8.25
N ASN A 98 6.30 9.65 9.45
CA ASN A 98 6.03 8.90 10.68
C ASN A 98 4.55 8.71 10.94
N GLU A 99 3.75 9.76 10.80
CA GLU A 99 2.32 9.69 11.11
C GLU A 99 1.54 8.88 10.10
N SER A 100 1.89 8.97 8.82
CA SER A 100 1.23 8.14 7.80
C SER A 100 1.51 6.66 8.03
N ALA A 101 2.75 6.28 8.32
CA ALA A 101 3.11 4.90 8.61
C ALA A 101 2.43 4.38 9.89
N ALA A 102 2.39 5.21 10.93
CA ALA A 102 1.72 4.85 12.19
C ALA A 102 0.23 4.61 11.98
N ALA A 103 -0.43 5.42 11.16
CA ALA A 103 -1.85 5.25 10.86
C ALA A 103 -2.12 3.94 10.11
N VAL A 104 -1.29 3.60 9.12
CA VAL A 104 -1.41 2.33 8.37
C VAL A 104 -1.33 1.15 9.32
N THR A 105 -0.34 1.13 10.19
CA THR A 105 -0.14 0.04 11.16
C THR A 105 -1.31 -0.06 12.12
N ARG A 106 -1.77 1.06 12.66
CA ARG A 106 -2.88 1.09 13.62
C ARG A 106 -4.17 0.55 13.01
N VAL A 107 -4.53 1.02 11.83
CA VAL A 107 -5.77 0.58 11.18
C VAL A 107 -5.74 -0.93 10.91
N GLY A 108 -4.62 -1.46 10.42
CA GLY A 108 -4.49 -2.88 10.18
C GLY A 108 -4.67 -3.73 11.42
N ILE A 109 -4.05 -3.32 12.52
CA ILE A 109 -4.14 -4.06 13.79
C ILE A 109 -5.53 -3.91 14.40
N ASP A 110 -6.09 -2.70 14.43
CA ASP A 110 -7.38 -2.43 15.07
C ASP A 110 -8.53 -3.17 14.37
N HIS A 111 -8.46 -3.31 13.06
CA HIS A 111 -9.51 -3.99 12.28
C HIS A 111 -9.18 -5.43 11.92
N GLY A 112 -7.99 -5.90 12.21
CA GLY A 112 -7.57 -7.26 11.86
C GLY A 112 -7.54 -7.51 10.36
N ILE A 113 -7.19 -6.49 9.58
CA ILE A 113 -7.10 -6.55 8.12
C ILE A 113 -5.66 -6.35 7.66
N ALA A 114 -5.27 -7.08 6.63
CA ALA A 114 -3.95 -6.89 6.02
C ALA A 114 -3.90 -5.53 5.29
N ILE A 115 -2.88 -4.74 5.57
CA ILE A 115 -2.62 -3.48 4.86
C ILE A 115 -1.16 -3.45 4.44
N ALA A 116 -0.92 -3.40 3.13
CA ALA A 116 0.43 -3.24 2.61
C ALA A 116 0.79 -1.76 2.55
N ASN A 117 1.97 -1.41 3.07
CA ASN A 117 2.45 -0.03 3.06
C ASN A 117 3.33 0.20 1.84
N ALA A 118 2.79 0.93 0.86
CA ALA A 118 3.51 1.37 -0.33
C ALA A 118 3.71 2.88 -0.33
N ILE A 119 3.92 3.47 0.84
CA ILE A 119 4.25 4.89 0.98
C ILE A 119 5.77 5.04 0.87
N LEU A 120 6.22 5.63 -0.23
CA LEU A 120 7.64 5.93 -0.43
C LEU A 120 8.03 7.11 0.45
N THR A 121 9.16 6.99 1.13
CA THR A 121 9.73 8.07 1.94
C THR A 121 11.18 8.26 1.50
N CYS A 122 11.42 9.24 0.67
CA CYS A 122 12.69 9.41 -0.03
C CYS A 122 13.24 10.82 0.16
N ASP A 123 14.56 10.96 0.03
CA ASP A 123 15.19 12.27 0.12
C ASP A 123 15.04 13.05 -1.20
N THR A 124 14.95 12.36 -2.33
CA THR A 124 14.89 12.98 -3.67
C THR A 124 13.83 12.32 -4.55
N PRO A 125 13.29 13.04 -5.54
CA PRO A 125 12.40 12.45 -6.54
C PRO A 125 13.04 11.30 -7.33
N ALA A 126 14.34 11.39 -7.61
CA ALA A 126 15.06 10.33 -8.31
C ALA A 126 15.08 9.01 -7.52
N GLN A 127 15.24 9.09 -6.21
CA GLN A 127 15.16 7.91 -5.34
C GLN A 127 13.77 7.28 -5.39
N ALA A 128 12.73 8.10 -5.38
CA ALA A 128 11.35 7.63 -5.44
C ALA A 128 11.07 6.97 -6.80
N SER A 129 11.47 7.63 -7.90
CA SER A 129 11.28 7.11 -9.25
C SER A 129 11.96 5.75 -9.44
N ALA A 130 13.17 5.59 -8.89
CA ALA A 130 13.92 4.34 -8.99
C ALA A 130 13.27 3.18 -8.23
N ARG A 131 12.37 3.46 -7.28
CA ARG A 131 11.75 2.47 -6.39
C ARG A 131 10.28 2.21 -6.67
N ALA A 132 9.63 3.05 -7.48
CA ALA A 132 8.18 3.09 -7.60
C ALA A 132 7.57 1.76 -8.07
N GLU A 133 8.07 1.19 -9.15
CA GLU A 133 7.53 -0.07 -9.70
C GLU A 133 7.73 -1.24 -8.75
N GLU A 134 8.92 -1.38 -8.20
CA GLU A 134 9.23 -2.46 -7.26
C GLU A 134 8.37 -2.36 -6.01
N LYS A 135 8.18 -1.14 -5.50
CA LYS A 135 7.34 -0.89 -4.33
C LYS A 135 5.90 -1.32 -4.57
N GLY A 136 5.36 -1.00 -5.73
CA GLY A 136 4.00 -1.40 -6.11
C GLY A 136 3.85 -2.91 -6.20
N ARG A 137 4.78 -3.59 -6.87
CA ARG A 137 4.76 -5.05 -6.96
C ARG A 137 4.86 -5.71 -5.59
N ASP A 138 5.78 -5.24 -4.76
CA ASP A 138 5.96 -5.79 -3.42
C ASP A 138 4.70 -5.62 -2.57
N ALA A 139 4.06 -4.46 -2.65
CA ALA A 139 2.83 -4.20 -1.90
C ALA A 139 1.70 -5.15 -2.31
N ALA A 140 1.55 -5.41 -3.61
CA ALA A 140 0.56 -6.37 -4.09
C ALA A 140 0.80 -7.76 -3.50
N ARG A 141 2.06 -8.21 -3.50
CA ARG A 141 2.43 -9.51 -2.96
C ARG A 141 2.18 -9.60 -1.46
N VAL A 142 2.55 -8.56 -0.72
CA VAL A 142 2.30 -8.49 0.73
C VAL A 142 0.80 -8.55 1.01
N ALA A 143 -0.01 -7.79 0.26
CA ALA A 143 -1.45 -7.76 0.46
C ALA A 143 -2.07 -9.15 0.25
N VAL A 144 -1.71 -9.83 -0.83
CA VAL A 144 -2.23 -11.18 -1.13
C VAL A 144 -1.76 -12.20 -0.10
N GLU A 145 -0.46 -12.21 0.18
CA GLU A 145 0.09 -13.17 1.16
C GLU A 145 -0.55 -13.00 2.53
N MET A 146 -0.65 -11.77 3.01
CA MET A 146 -1.19 -11.50 4.34
C MET A 146 -2.70 -11.71 4.43
N ALA A 147 -3.45 -11.40 3.37
CA ALA A 147 -4.89 -11.71 3.34
C ALA A 147 -5.12 -13.21 3.49
N ASN A 148 -4.36 -14.02 2.76
CA ASN A 148 -4.47 -15.47 2.83
C ASN A 148 -4.01 -16.01 4.19
N LEU A 149 -2.93 -15.47 4.75
CA LEU A 149 -2.45 -15.88 6.06
C LEU A 149 -3.48 -15.58 7.15
N LEU A 150 -4.02 -14.37 7.17
CA LEU A 150 -5.01 -14.00 8.20
C LEU A 150 -6.28 -14.83 8.09
N ASP A 151 -6.69 -15.20 6.87
CA ASP A 151 -7.81 -16.12 6.66
C ASP A 151 -7.52 -17.49 7.26
N GLU A 152 -6.31 -18.03 7.08
CA GLU A 152 -5.92 -19.31 7.67
C GLU A 152 -5.88 -19.26 9.19
N LEU A 153 -5.58 -18.11 9.79
CA LEU A 153 -5.45 -17.94 11.23
C LEU A 153 -6.79 -17.63 11.93
N SER A 154 -7.83 -17.39 11.17
CA SER A 154 -9.15 -17.04 11.73
C SER A 154 -10.07 -18.24 11.97
#